data_c984623eb66d50098d0cc51c5ead29d3
#
_entry.id   c984623eb66d50098d0cc51c5ead29d3
#
_cell.length_a   1.000
_cell.length_b   1.000
_cell.length_c   1.000
_cell.angle_alpha   90.00
_cell.angle_beta   90.00
_cell.angle_gamma   90.00
#
_symmetry.space_group_name_H-M   'P 1'
#
loop_
_entity.id
_entity.type
_entity.pdbx_description
1 polymer ?
#
loop_
_entity_poly.entity_id
_entity_poly.type
_entity_poly.pdbx_seq_one_letter_code
_entity_poly.pdbx_strand_id
1 'polypeptide(L)'
;KGVQYEEVPLKDNTYDLEGIRRVVSERKPKVVLLQRSRGYSSRPSLRIEDIRKILEIVREASPQTICFVDNCYGEFAAEEEPLEAGAHIIAGSLIKNPGGGLAPTGGYIAGRADLVEKAADYLTAPGLGDELGSYTP
;
A
#
# COMPACT_ATOMS: atom_id res chain seq x y z
N LYS A 1 -0.84 -18.76 -6.29
CA LYS A 1 -0.16 -19.40 -7.44
C LYS A 1 -0.38 -18.53 -8.67
N GLY A 2 0.67 -18.24 -9.45
CA GLY A 2 0.58 -17.47 -10.69
C GLY A 2 0.71 -15.94 -10.55
N VAL A 3 0.97 -15.41 -9.36
CA VAL A 3 1.34 -14.00 -9.19
C VAL A 3 2.84 -13.87 -9.43
N GLN A 4 3.20 -12.99 -10.38
CA GLN A 4 4.58 -12.60 -10.61
C GLN A 4 4.92 -11.42 -9.71
N TYR A 5 6.14 -11.43 -9.17
CA TYR A 5 6.67 -10.36 -8.33
C TYR A 5 7.99 -9.88 -8.93
N GLU A 6 8.16 -8.58 -8.98
CA GLU A 6 9.40 -7.92 -9.39
C GLU A 6 9.65 -6.74 -8.44
N GLU A 7 10.88 -6.56 -8.02
CA GLU A 7 11.29 -5.47 -7.16
C GLU A 7 12.19 -4.49 -7.92
N VAL A 8 11.96 -3.20 -7.76
CA VAL A 8 12.88 -2.17 -8.23
C VAL A 8 13.86 -1.89 -7.10
N PRO A 9 15.15 -2.22 -7.25
CA PRO A 9 16.15 -1.99 -6.23
C PRO A 9 16.29 -0.51 -5.88
N LEU A 10 16.67 -0.23 -4.64
CA LEU A 10 17.04 1.13 -4.24
C LEU A 10 18.33 1.57 -4.96
N LYS A 11 18.41 2.84 -5.27
CA LYS A 11 19.59 3.50 -5.79
C LYS A 11 20.03 4.57 -4.78
N ASP A 12 21.28 4.52 -4.36
CA ASP A 12 21.82 5.46 -3.36
C ASP A 12 20.97 5.54 -2.08
N ASN A 13 20.52 4.38 -1.60
CA ASN A 13 19.65 4.21 -0.44
C ASN A 13 18.27 4.93 -0.54
N THR A 14 17.82 5.26 -1.74
CA THR A 14 16.54 5.89 -2.03
C THR A 14 15.81 5.19 -3.19
N TYR A 15 14.58 5.57 -3.46
CA TYR A 15 13.80 5.00 -4.57
C TYR A 15 14.36 5.44 -5.91
N ASP A 16 14.61 4.47 -6.80
CA ASP A 16 15.01 4.72 -8.18
C ASP A 16 13.79 5.09 -9.04
N LEU A 17 13.51 6.37 -9.14
CA LEU A 17 12.35 6.88 -9.88
C LEU A 17 12.38 6.53 -11.37
N GLU A 18 13.58 6.53 -11.97
CA GLU A 18 13.75 6.13 -13.38
C GLU A 18 13.56 4.62 -13.57
N GLY A 19 14.09 3.82 -12.65
CA GLY A 19 13.88 2.38 -12.61
C GLY A 19 12.41 2.04 -12.46
N ILE A 20 11.69 2.73 -11.57
CA ILE A 20 10.24 2.56 -11.39
C ILE A 20 9.50 2.90 -12.70
N ARG A 21 9.77 4.06 -13.32
CA ARG A 21 9.16 4.44 -14.59
C ARG A 21 9.38 3.40 -15.67
N ARG A 22 10.62 2.92 -15.83
CA ARG A 22 10.98 1.91 -16.83
C ARG A 22 10.22 0.62 -16.59
N VAL A 23 10.32 0.04 -15.38
CA VAL A 23 9.68 -1.25 -15.05
C VAL A 23 8.17 -1.17 -15.21
N VAL A 24 7.54 -0.11 -14.71
CA VAL A 24 6.09 0.08 -14.82
C VAL A 24 5.64 0.24 -16.28
N SER A 25 6.40 0.99 -17.11
CA SER A 25 6.09 1.15 -18.54
C SER A 25 6.20 -0.16 -19.31
N GLU A 26 7.24 -0.96 -19.04
CA GLU A 26 7.51 -2.22 -19.73
C GLU A 26 6.60 -3.36 -19.28
N ARG A 27 6.40 -3.49 -17.97
CA ARG A 27 5.68 -4.62 -17.37
C ARG A 27 4.20 -4.39 -17.20
N LYS A 28 3.78 -3.12 -17.08
CA LYS A 28 2.38 -2.71 -16.82
C LYS A 28 1.74 -3.56 -15.71
N PRO A 29 2.35 -3.59 -14.51
CA PRO A 29 1.90 -4.45 -13.43
C PRO A 29 0.47 -4.09 -13.03
N LYS A 30 -0.29 -5.08 -12.56
CA LYS A 30 -1.64 -4.83 -12.02
C LYS A 30 -1.60 -3.99 -10.75
N VAL A 31 -0.57 -4.20 -9.93
CA VAL A 31 -0.41 -3.52 -8.64
C VAL A 31 1.04 -3.09 -8.48
N VAL A 32 1.25 -1.87 -8.02
CA VAL A 32 2.52 -1.39 -7.45
C VAL A 32 2.30 -1.22 -5.96
N LEU A 33 3.16 -1.86 -5.16
CA LEU A 33 3.17 -1.78 -3.70
C LEU A 33 4.31 -0.87 -3.24
N LEU A 34 3.98 0.10 -2.41
CA LEU A 34 4.94 0.91 -1.68
C LEU A 34 4.83 0.61 -0.19
N GLN A 35 5.96 0.35 0.45
CA GLN A 35 6.04 0.28 1.92
C GLN A 35 6.49 1.64 2.46
N ARG A 36 5.62 2.35 3.20
CA ARG A 36 5.92 3.69 3.74
C ARG A 36 7.04 3.64 4.78
N SER A 37 6.95 2.74 5.73
CA SER A 37 7.98 2.57 6.76
C SER A 37 9.28 2.00 6.16
N ARG A 38 10.41 2.32 6.79
CA ARG A 38 11.69 1.74 6.39
C ARG A 38 11.86 0.27 6.78
N GLY A 39 10.97 -0.24 7.66
CA GLY A 39 11.16 -1.57 8.24
C GLY A 39 12.51 -1.67 8.95
N TYR A 40 13.24 -2.73 8.65
CA TYR A 40 14.60 -2.98 9.18
C TYR A 40 15.72 -2.46 8.26
N SER A 41 15.39 -1.78 7.16
CA SER A 41 16.38 -1.23 6.24
C SER A 41 16.97 0.09 6.75
N SER A 42 18.11 0.50 6.19
CA SER A 42 18.76 1.78 6.48
C SER A 42 18.18 2.96 5.70
N ARG A 43 17.30 2.70 4.72
CA ARG A 43 16.67 3.77 3.95
C ARG A 43 15.80 4.67 4.81
N PRO A 44 15.57 5.93 4.42
CA PRO A 44 14.55 6.76 5.05
C PRO A 44 13.13 6.19 4.87
N SER A 45 12.24 6.46 5.82
CA SER A 45 10.81 6.26 5.60
C SER A 45 10.31 7.22 4.52
N LEU A 46 9.30 6.80 3.74
CA LEU A 46 8.69 7.66 2.73
C LEU A 46 7.83 8.75 3.39
N ARG A 47 8.10 9.98 3.01
CA ARG A 47 7.22 11.10 3.30
C ARG A 47 6.09 11.13 2.27
N ILE A 48 5.03 11.87 2.55
CA ILE A 48 3.87 11.98 1.63
C ILE A 48 4.28 12.55 0.27
N GLU A 49 5.21 13.52 0.24
CA GLU A 49 5.72 14.08 -1.00
C GLU A 49 6.49 13.07 -1.85
N ASP A 50 7.21 12.16 -1.21
CA ASP A 50 7.95 11.09 -1.90
C ASP A 50 6.96 10.06 -2.48
N ILE A 51 5.94 9.68 -1.70
CA ILE A 51 4.84 8.83 -2.16
C ILE A 51 4.16 9.47 -3.37
N ARG A 52 3.78 10.74 -3.29
CA ARG A 52 3.12 11.48 -4.37
C ARG A 52 3.91 11.42 -5.67
N LYS A 53 5.22 11.72 -5.62
CA LYS A 53 6.10 11.65 -6.79
C LYS A 53 6.14 10.27 -7.42
N ILE A 54 6.26 9.21 -6.60
CA ILE A 54 6.28 7.84 -7.11
C ILE A 54 4.95 7.50 -7.77
N LEU A 55 3.83 7.84 -7.13
CA LEU A 55 2.49 7.53 -7.64
C LEU A 55 2.17 8.30 -8.92
N GLU A 56 2.65 9.53 -9.07
CA GLU A 56 2.56 10.30 -10.32
C GLU A 56 3.29 9.59 -11.46
N ILE A 57 4.53 9.13 -11.22
CA ILE A 57 5.31 8.37 -12.19
C ILE A 57 4.59 7.07 -12.60
N VAL A 58 4.04 6.34 -11.63
CA VAL A 58 3.29 5.11 -11.91
C VAL A 58 2.06 5.40 -12.77
N ARG A 59 1.30 6.44 -12.44
CA ARG A 59 0.09 6.84 -13.17
C ARG A 59 0.39 7.26 -14.61
N GLU A 60 1.48 8.02 -14.81
CA GLU A 60 1.93 8.41 -16.15
C GLU A 60 2.38 7.20 -16.97
N ALA A 61 3.14 6.28 -16.36
CA ALA A 61 3.71 5.12 -17.03
C ALA A 61 2.66 4.03 -17.33
N SER A 62 1.67 3.85 -16.45
CA SER A 62 0.61 2.85 -16.58
C SER A 62 -0.63 3.29 -15.80
N PRO A 63 -1.57 4.04 -16.44
CA PRO A 63 -2.77 4.57 -15.76
C PRO A 63 -3.70 3.51 -15.14
N GLN A 64 -3.61 2.27 -15.59
CA GLN A 64 -4.44 1.16 -15.08
C GLN A 64 -3.83 0.43 -13.88
N THR A 65 -2.57 0.75 -13.54
CA THR A 65 -1.89 0.12 -12.40
C THR A 65 -2.49 0.63 -11.09
N ILE A 66 -2.88 -0.31 -10.23
CA ILE A 66 -3.36 0.00 -8.89
C ILE A 66 -2.17 0.35 -8.00
N CYS A 67 -2.22 1.52 -7.37
CA CYS A 67 -1.23 1.96 -6.40
C CYS A 67 -1.70 1.58 -4.99
N PHE A 68 -0.95 0.70 -4.35
CA PHE A 68 -1.19 0.23 -2.99
C PHE A 68 -0.06 0.70 -2.07
N VAL A 69 -0.41 1.24 -0.90
CA VAL A 69 0.58 1.67 0.10
C VAL A 69 0.37 0.91 1.41
N ASP A 70 1.41 0.20 1.86
CA ASP A 70 1.51 -0.23 3.26
C ASP A 70 1.83 1.01 4.11
N ASN A 71 0.83 1.46 4.86
CA ASN A 71 0.87 2.70 5.63
C ASN A 71 1.34 2.50 7.07
N CYS A 72 1.71 1.29 7.46
CA CYS A 72 2.17 1.00 8.83
C CYS A 72 3.22 2.00 9.31
N TYR A 73 3.01 2.52 10.53
CA TYR A 73 3.82 3.55 11.21
C TYR A 73 3.75 4.95 10.56
N GLY A 74 2.95 5.13 9.52
CA GLY A 74 2.76 6.41 8.87
C GLY A 74 1.48 7.13 9.27
N GLU A 75 0.53 6.38 9.84
CA GLU A 75 -0.78 6.92 10.20
C GLU A 75 -0.63 8.05 11.22
N PHE A 76 -1.32 9.14 10.97
CA PHE A 76 -1.32 10.37 11.80
C PHE A 76 0.06 11.05 11.95
N ALA A 77 1.06 10.62 11.18
CA ALA A 77 2.42 11.19 11.24
C ALA A 77 2.57 12.46 10.37
N ALA A 78 1.59 12.76 9.52
CA ALA A 78 1.54 13.92 8.64
C ALA A 78 0.10 14.44 8.56
N GLU A 79 -0.09 15.63 8.00
CA GLU A 79 -1.42 16.22 7.79
C GLU A 79 -2.21 15.48 6.70
N GLU A 80 -1.51 14.90 5.72
CA GLU A 80 -2.08 14.11 4.63
C GLU A 80 -1.73 12.63 4.77
N GLU A 81 -2.61 11.79 4.29
CA GLU A 81 -2.40 10.35 4.18
C GLU A 81 -2.13 9.92 2.72
N PRO A 82 -1.61 8.71 2.47
CA PRO A 82 -1.26 8.30 1.10
C PRO A 82 -2.42 8.29 0.10
N LEU A 83 -3.68 8.19 0.55
CA LEU A 83 -4.85 8.30 -0.34
C LEU A 83 -4.94 9.70 -0.96
N GLU A 84 -4.67 10.75 -0.18
CA GLU A 84 -4.64 12.14 -0.64
C GLU A 84 -3.45 12.41 -1.57
N ALA A 85 -2.38 11.62 -1.41
CA ALA A 85 -1.24 11.65 -2.32
C ALA A 85 -1.46 10.85 -3.63
N GLY A 86 -2.62 10.21 -3.79
CA GLY A 86 -3.01 9.51 -5.00
C GLY A 86 -2.91 7.98 -4.95
N ALA A 87 -2.74 7.37 -3.78
CA ALA A 87 -2.88 5.94 -3.63
C ALA A 87 -4.33 5.51 -3.90
N HIS A 88 -4.52 4.34 -4.50
CA HIS A 88 -5.85 3.78 -4.73
C HIS A 88 -6.36 3.00 -3.52
N ILE A 89 -5.46 2.40 -2.76
CA ILE A 89 -5.76 1.61 -1.58
C ILE A 89 -4.57 1.67 -0.61
N ILE A 90 -4.86 1.68 0.67
CA ILE A 90 -3.88 1.59 1.75
C ILE A 90 -4.27 0.47 2.70
N ALA A 91 -3.29 -0.08 3.38
CA ALA A 91 -3.51 -0.99 4.49
C ALA A 91 -2.54 -0.66 5.64
N GLY A 92 -2.94 -1.00 6.84
CA GLY A 92 -2.12 -0.82 8.01
C GLY A 92 -2.55 -1.73 9.14
N SER A 93 -1.83 -1.64 10.24
CA SER A 93 -2.06 -2.49 11.41
C SER A 93 -2.61 -1.68 12.58
N LEU A 94 -3.69 -2.20 13.18
CA LEU A 94 -4.30 -1.57 14.36
C LEU A 94 -3.43 -1.73 15.63
N ILE A 95 -2.48 -2.67 15.64
CA ILE A 95 -1.54 -2.82 16.77
C ILE A 95 -0.45 -1.72 16.81
N LYS A 96 -0.43 -0.85 15.79
CA LYS A 96 0.52 0.26 15.65
C LYS A 96 -0.19 1.60 15.94
N ASN A 97 0.14 2.65 15.19
CA ASN A 97 -0.35 4.00 15.44
C ASN A 97 -1.89 4.09 15.63
N PRO A 98 -2.74 3.47 14.78
CA PRO A 98 -4.19 3.64 14.92
C PRO A 98 -4.75 3.07 16.23
N GLY A 99 -4.21 1.98 16.71
CA GLY A 99 -4.67 1.34 17.94
C GLY A 99 -4.09 1.95 19.22
N GLY A 100 -3.12 2.87 19.12
CA GLY A 100 -2.56 3.60 20.26
C GLY A 100 -2.01 2.69 21.39
N GLY A 101 -1.56 1.48 21.07
CA GLY A 101 -1.13 0.47 22.04
C GLY A 101 -2.26 -0.27 22.75
N LEU A 102 -3.52 -0.02 22.42
CA LEU A 102 -4.70 -0.64 23.06
C LEU A 102 -5.21 -1.84 22.25
N ALA A 103 -5.12 -1.80 20.93
CA ALA A 103 -5.59 -2.90 20.08
C ALA A 103 -4.63 -4.09 20.15
N PRO A 104 -5.08 -5.28 20.57
CA PRO A 104 -4.22 -6.47 20.68
C PRO A 104 -3.93 -7.10 19.32
N THR A 105 -4.76 -6.81 18.32
CA THR A 105 -4.68 -7.39 16.98
C THR A 105 -5.47 -6.52 16.01
N GLY A 106 -5.46 -6.90 14.72
CA GLY A 106 -6.27 -6.30 13.68
C GLY A 106 -5.49 -5.47 12.69
N GLY A 107 -6.16 -5.18 11.59
CA GLY A 107 -5.68 -4.33 10.51
C GLY A 107 -6.83 -3.55 9.91
N TYR A 108 -6.50 -2.65 9.02
CA TYR A 108 -7.48 -1.91 8.23
C TYR A 108 -7.08 -1.87 6.77
N ILE A 109 -8.05 -1.72 5.92
CA ILE A 109 -7.91 -1.39 4.50
C ILE A 109 -8.82 -0.19 4.24
N ALA A 110 -8.30 0.81 3.55
CA ALA A 110 -9.05 1.99 3.12
C ALA A 110 -8.68 2.39 1.69
N GLY A 111 -9.62 2.99 0.97
CA GLY A 111 -9.39 3.45 -0.39
C GLY A 111 -10.62 3.33 -1.28
N ARG A 112 -10.39 3.05 -2.56
CA ARG A 112 -11.47 2.89 -3.54
C ARG A 112 -12.41 1.76 -3.13
N ALA A 113 -13.72 2.03 -3.17
CA ALA A 113 -14.75 1.09 -2.72
C ALA A 113 -14.65 -0.28 -3.41
N ASP A 114 -14.46 -0.29 -4.75
CA ASP A 114 -14.34 -1.53 -5.52
C ASP A 114 -13.14 -2.41 -5.12
N LEU A 115 -12.07 -1.81 -4.60
CA LEU A 115 -10.89 -2.53 -4.11
C LEU A 115 -11.08 -3.02 -2.69
N VAL A 116 -11.72 -2.21 -1.85
CA VAL A 116 -12.02 -2.57 -0.46
C VAL A 116 -13.02 -3.72 -0.41
N GLU A 117 -14.10 -3.68 -1.21
CA GLU A 117 -15.08 -4.75 -1.35
C GLU A 117 -14.41 -6.07 -1.77
N LYS A 118 -13.59 -6.04 -2.81
CA LYS A 118 -12.84 -7.23 -3.25
C LYS A 118 -11.90 -7.78 -2.17
N ALA A 119 -11.28 -6.92 -1.38
CA ALA A 119 -10.42 -7.35 -0.29
C ALA A 119 -11.24 -8.01 0.84
N ALA A 120 -12.44 -7.47 1.15
CA ALA A 120 -13.35 -8.02 2.14
C ALA A 120 -13.83 -9.43 1.75
N ASP A 121 -14.15 -9.66 0.48
CA ASP A 121 -14.56 -10.97 -0.04
C ASP A 121 -13.51 -12.08 0.19
N TYR A 122 -12.24 -11.71 0.31
CA TYR A 122 -11.13 -12.63 0.52
C TYR A 122 -10.63 -12.69 1.97
N LEU A 123 -11.24 -11.92 2.87
CA LEU A 123 -10.79 -11.84 4.26
C LEU A 123 -11.08 -13.12 5.05
N THR A 124 -12.19 -13.77 4.75
CA THR A 124 -12.68 -14.97 5.43
C THR A 124 -12.63 -16.19 4.49
N ALA A 125 -13.55 -17.14 4.65
CA ALA A 125 -13.61 -18.31 3.79
C ALA A 125 -14.24 -17.98 2.43
N PRO A 126 -13.79 -18.64 1.34
CA PRO A 126 -14.37 -18.42 0.01
C PRO A 126 -15.90 -18.63 0.01
N GLY A 127 -16.64 -17.69 -0.60
CA GLY A 127 -18.09 -17.73 -0.74
C GLY A 127 -18.89 -17.15 0.41
N LEU A 128 -18.24 -16.67 1.47
CA LEU A 128 -18.90 -16.00 2.59
C LEU A 128 -18.93 -14.46 2.42
N GLY A 129 -18.10 -13.92 1.52
CA GLY A 129 -18.01 -12.46 1.31
C GLY A 129 -17.65 -11.75 2.62
N ASP A 130 -18.36 -10.68 2.90
CA ASP A 130 -18.23 -9.83 4.08
C ASP A 130 -19.28 -10.14 5.19
N GLU A 131 -20.09 -11.18 5.02
CA GLU A 131 -21.16 -11.53 5.97
C GLU A 131 -20.62 -11.95 7.34
N LEU A 132 -19.39 -12.46 7.39
CA LEU A 132 -18.73 -12.90 8.61
C LEU A 132 -17.44 -12.09 8.83
N GLY A 133 -17.38 -11.44 9.98
CA GLY A 133 -16.13 -10.82 10.43
C GLY A 133 -15.05 -11.85 10.74
N SER A 134 -13.79 -11.41 10.75
CA SER A 134 -12.63 -12.23 11.12
C SER A 134 -12.54 -12.50 12.63
N TYR A 135 -13.42 -11.92 13.43
CA TYR A 135 -13.45 -12.02 14.88
C TYR A 135 -14.88 -12.27 15.34
N THR A 136 -15.11 -13.33 16.09
CA THR A 136 -16.34 -13.50 16.86
C THR A 136 -16.26 -12.66 18.13
N PRO A 137 -17.28 -11.89 18.47
CA PRO A 137 -17.33 -11.12 19.71
C PRO A 137 -17.28 -12.03 20.95
#